data_b06a5200bc217ce457ad8dc2bd4816c8
#
_entry.id   b06a5200bc217ce457ad8dc2bd4816c8
#
_cell.length_a   1.000
_cell.length_b   1.000
_cell.length_c   1.000
_cell.angle_alpha   90.00
_cell.angle_beta   90.00
_cell.angle_gamma   90.00
#
_symmetry.space_group_name_H-M   'P 1'
#
loop_
_entity.id
_entity.type
_entity.pdbx_description
1 polymer ?
#
loop_
_entity_poly.entity_id
_entity_poly.type
_entity_poly.pdbx_seq_one_letter_code
_entity_poly.pdbx_strand_id
1 'polypeptide(L)'
;MLFTADEWPGGKNLATTPEIWTRMFTDIPSDNFGLNYDPSHMIWQHMDYLSPMRNFRDKLFHIHAKDVRLDQDRLNQVGIMAHPNKYHTPKLPGMGDVNWGRFFSVLTDCGYRGPVCVEVEDRAFEGTLEDRIASLTQSCTYLRNYLPAR
;
A
#
# COMPACT_ATOMS: atom_id res chain seq x y z
N MET A 1 -7.99 -5.32 11.41
CA MET A 1 -7.24 -5.03 10.18
C MET A 1 -8.06 -4.03 9.39
N LEU A 2 -7.46 -2.90 9.02
CA LEU A 2 -8.15 -1.83 8.29
C LEU A 2 -7.70 -1.86 6.85
N PHE A 3 -8.65 -2.00 5.94
CA PHE A 3 -8.43 -1.93 4.50
C PHE A 3 -8.78 -0.52 4.02
N THR A 4 -8.07 -0.05 3.05
CA THR A 4 -8.42 1.18 2.35
C THR A 4 -9.52 0.93 1.34
N ALA A 5 -10.27 1.97 1.02
CA ALA A 5 -11.46 1.85 0.18
C ALA A 5 -11.11 1.48 -1.27
N ASP A 6 -11.76 0.47 -1.80
CA ASP A 6 -11.66 0.08 -3.21
C ASP A 6 -12.63 0.85 -4.11
N GLU A 7 -13.55 1.61 -3.54
CA GLU A 7 -14.60 2.32 -4.29
C GLU A 7 -14.64 3.81 -3.97
N TRP A 8 -14.57 4.63 -4.99
CA TRP A 8 -14.70 6.09 -4.95
C TRP A 8 -15.77 6.57 -5.95
N PRO A 9 -16.50 7.65 -5.71
CA PRO A 9 -16.72 8.36 -4.44
C PRO A 9 -17.72 7.60 -3.57
N GLY A 10 -17.54 7.69 -2.24
CA GLY A 10 -18.43 7.03 -1.30
C GLY A 10 -18.05 5.59 -0.99
N GLY A 11 -16.76 5.28 -1.08
CA GLY A 11 -16.22 3.99 -0.67
C GLY A 11 -16.73 3.53 0.69
N LYS A 12 -16.97 2.25 0.81
CA LYS A 12 -17.57 1.64 2.01
C LYS A 12 -16.58 1.48 3.17
N ASN A 13 -15.30 1.76 2.93
CA ASN A 13 -14.27 1.66 3.95
C ASN A 13 -14.06 2.99 4.65
N LEU A 14 -14.23 2.99 5.95
CA LEU A 14 -14.06 4.17 6.79
C LEU A 14 -12.57 4.51 7.03
N ALA A 15 -11.70 3.52 7.04
CA ALA A 15 -10.30 3.63 7.44
C ALA A 15 -9.38 4.14 6.32
N THR A 16 -9.71 5.23 5.67
CA THR A 16 -9.05 5.69 4.45
C THR A 16 -7.92 6.69 4.67
N THR A 17 -7.86 7.35 5.84
CA THR A 17 -6.89 8.42 6.09
C THR A 17 -6.29 8.35 7.49
N PRO A 18 -5.07 8.89 7.69
CA PRO A 18 -4.44 8.99 9.01
C PRO A 18 -5.29 9.73 10.07
N GLU A 19 -6.07 10.71 9.66
CA GLU A 19 -7.00 11.41 10.55
C GLU A 19 -8.06 10.46 11.12
N ILE A 20 -8.66 9.67 10.26
CA ILE A 20 -9.66 8.67 10.67
C ILE A 20 -9.02 7.56 11.51
N TRP A 21 -7.81 7.09 11.16
CA TRP A 21 -7.10 6.10 11.97
C TRP A 21 -6.84 6.60 13.38
N THR A 22 -6.45 7.88 13.54
CA THR A 22 -6.28 8.51 14.86
C THR A 22 -7.55 8.40 15.69
N ARG A 23 -8.68 8.74 15.09
CA ARG A 23 -9.98 8.65 15.76
C ARG A 23 -10.34 7.20 16.09
N MET A 24 -10.15 6.27 15.14
CA MET A 24 -10.48 4.85 15.36
C MET A 24 -9.65 4.25 16.50
N PHE A 25 -8.36 4.56 16.59
CA PHE A 25 -7.51 4.08 17.68
C PHE A 25 -7.80 4.75 19.02
N THR A 26 -8.36 5.96 18.99
CA THR A 26 -8.85 6.63 20.19
C THR A 26 -10.16 6.01 20.69
N ASP A 27 -11.08 5.74 19.78
CA ASP A 27 -12.40 5.16 20.10
C ASP A 27 -12.31 3.67 20.44
N ILE A 28 -11.28 2.96 19.88
CA ILE A 28 -11.05 1.53 20.11
C ILE A 28 -9.59 1.34 20.59
N PRO A 29 -9.32 1.61 21.87
CA PRO A 29 -7.97 1.53 22.42
C PRO A 29 -7.57 0.07 22.74
N SER A 30 -7.42 -0.73 21.71
CA SER A 30 -7.07 -2.16 21.81
C SER A 30 -5.69 -2.43 21.23
N ASP A 31 -4.90 -3.25 21.93
CA ASP A 31 -3.62 -3.75 21.44
C ASP A 31 -3.75 -4.82 20.34
N ASN A 32 -4.96 -5.33 20.14
CA ASN A 32 -5.26 -6.29 19.08
C ASN A 32 -5.84 -5.63 17.81
N PHE A 33 -5.85 -4.31 17.76
CA PHE A 33 -6.37 -3.53 16.65
C PHE A 33 -5.28 -2.66 16.04
N GLY A 34 -4.97 -2.88 14.75
CA GLY A 34 -3.89 -2.21 14.04
C GLY A 34 -4.12 -2.15 12.53
N LEU A 35 -3.14 -1.58 11.85
CA LEU A 35 -3.17 -1.36 10.40
C LEU A 35 -2.62 -2.59 9.65
N ASN A 36 -3.31 -2.97 8.59
CA ASN A 36 -2.72 -3.60 7.44
C ASN A 36 -2.33 -2.47 6.47
N TYR A 37 -1.05 -2.11 6.48
CA TYR A 37 -0.59 -0.91 5.79
C TYR A 37 -0.15 -1.21 4.36
N ASP A 38 -0.71 -0.48 3.41
CA ASP A 38 -0.42 -0.58 1.99
C ASP A 38 -0.03 0.81 1.43
N PRO A 39 1.21 1.02 0.97
CA PRO A 39 1.64 2.31 0.44
C PRO A 39 0.92 2.70 -0.85
N SER A 40 0.47 1.75 -1.64
CA SER A 40 -0.21 2.01 -2.91
C SER A 40 -1.50 2.80 -2.71
N HIS A 41 -2.21 2.52 -1.61
CA HIS A 41 -3.44 3.23 -1.27
C HIS A 41 -3.22 4.69 -0.86
N MET A 42 -2.04 5.03 -0.36
CA MET A 42 -1.69 6.42 -0.09
C MET A 42 -1.35 7.17 -1.39
N ILE A 43 -0.59 6.51 -2.28
CA ILE A 43 -0.13 7.11 -3.53
C ILE A 43 -1.30 7.51 -4.44
N TRP A 44 -2.27 6.61 -4.70
CA TRP A 44 -3.37 6.97 -5.58
C TRP A 44 -4.32 8.00 -4.98
N GLN A 45 -4.30 8.20 -3.65
CA GLN A 45 -4.96 9.31 -2.96
C GLN A 45 -4.10 10.58 -2.88
N HIS A 46 -2.91 10.59 -3.49
CA HIS A 46 -1.94 11.70 -3.43
C HIS A 46 -1.50 12.06 -2.00
N MET A 47 -1.46 11.07 -1.11
CA MET A 47 -0.98 11.23 0.26
C MET A 47 0.46 10.72 0.41
N ASP A 48 1.19 11.30 1.37
CA ASP A 48 2.48 10.76 1.78
C ASP A 48 2.31 9.38 2.45
N TYR A 49 3.04 8.39 1.95
CA TYR A 49 3.00 7.02 2.47
C TYR A 49 4.14 6.70 3.46
N LEU A 50 4.99 7.66 3.79
CA LEU A 50 6.11 7.44 4.72
C LEU A 50 5.84 8.01 6.12
N SER A 51 5.27 9.22 6.22
CA SER A 51 4.97 9.84 7.51
C SER A 51 3.96 9.05 8.34
N PRO A 52 2.88 8.49 7.77
CA PRO A 52 1.95 7.69 8.54
C PRO A 52 2.58 6.46 9.19
N MET A 53 3.56 5.83 8.55
CA MET A 53 4.28 4.69 9.15
C MET A 53 4.99 5.10 10.45
N ARG A 54 5.60 6.29 10.50
CA ARG A 54 6.24 6.80 11.72
C ARG A 54 5.23 7.15 12.79
N ASN A 55 4.14 7.80 12.39
CA ASN A 55 3.11 8.28 13.31
C ASN A 55 2.31 7.13 13.95
N PHE A 56 2.15 6.03 13.24
CA PHE A 56 1.40 4.85 13.67
C PHE A 56 2.25 3.60 13.84
N ARG A 57 3.57 3.75 14.11
CA ARG A 57 4.52 2.63 14.17
C ARG A 57 4.08 1.49 15.09
N ASP A 58 3.46 1.81 16.23
CA ASP A 58 3.00 0.84 17.21
C ASP A 58 1.67 0.17 16.82
N LYS A 59 1.08 0.61 15.71
CA LYS A 59 -0.14 0.08 15.11
C LYS A 59 0.07 -0.57 13.75
N LEU A 60 1.31 -0.70 13.28
CA LEU A 60 1.63 -1.43 12.07
C LEU A 60 1.65 -2.94 12.38
N PHE A 61 0.62 -3.66 12.01
CA PHE A 61 0.50 -5.09 12.30
C PHE A 61 0.80 -5.97 11.09
N HIS A 62 0.53 -5.45 9.92
CA HIS A 62 0.77 -6.13 8.66
C HIS A 62 1.12 -5.13 7.58
N ILE A 63 1.93 -5.54 6.61
CA ILE A 63 2.29 -4.73 5.45
C ILE A 63 1.88 -5.46 4.19
N HIS A 64 1.13 -4.79 3.33
CA HIS A 64 0.96 -5.21 1.95
C HIS A 64 2.03 -4.56 1.07
N ALA A 65 2.74 -5.39 0.34
CA ALA A 65 3.68 -4.95 -0.68
C ALA A 65 2.98 -5.03 -2.04
N LYS A 66 2.22 -3.98 -2.33
CA LYS A 66 1.58 -3.70 -3.61
C LYS A 66 2.08 -2.37 -4.13
N ASP A 67 2.36 -2.30 -5.40
CA ASP A 67 2.74 -1.06 -6.07
C ASP A 67 1.58 -0.49 -6.87
N VAL A 68 1.72 0.77 -7.28
CA VAL A 68 0.74 1.47 -8.10
C VAL A 68 1.46 2.46 -8.99
N ARG A 69 1.01 2.59 -10.21
CA ARG A 69 1.48 3.64 -11.14
C ARG A 69 0.37 4.65 -11.36
N LEU A 70 0.69 5.93 -11.16
CA LEU A 70 -0.17 7.04 -11.55
C LEU A 70 0.02 7.38 -13.04
N ASP A 71 -1.08 7.51 -13.74
CA ASP A 71 -1.12 8.08 -15.08
C ASP A 71 -1.37 9.59 -14.96
N GLN A 72 -0.28 10.36 -14.93
CA GLN A 72 -0.34 11.81 -14.74
C GLN A 72 -1.05 12.51 -15.90
N ASP A 73 -0.86 12.03 -17.13
CA ASP A 73 -1.53 12.61 -18.30
C ASP A 73 -3.03 12.39 -18.22
N ARG A 74 -3.43 11.20 -17.81
CA ARG A 74 -4.84 10.90 -17.62
C ARG A 74 -5.44 11.66 -16.45
N LEU A 75 -4.73 11.79 -15.35
CA LEU A 75 -5.15 12.61 -14.21
C LEU A 75 -5.39 14.07 -14.63
N ASN A 76 -4.49 14.65 -15.45
CA ASN A 76 -4.63 16.00 -15.95
C ASN A 76 -5.87 16.19 -16.84
N GLN A 77 -6.35 15.14 -17.48
CA GLN A 77 -7.57 15.16 -18.30
C GLN A 77 -8.85 15.03 -17.50
N VAL A 78 -8.87 14.13 -16.50
CA VAL A 78 -10.09 13.78 -15.78
C VAL A 78 -10.24 14.48 -14.43
N GLY A 79 -9.14 14.97 -13.87
CA GLY A 79 -9.08 15.62 -12.56
C GLY A 79 -9.17 14.63 -11.39
N ILE A 80 -8.75 15.10 -10.22
CA ILE A 80 -8.68 14.31 -8.98
C ILE A 80 -10.06 13.87 -8.45
N MET A 81 -11.13 14.52 -8.88
CA MET A 81 -12.50 14.17 -8.51
C MET A 81 -13.07 13.01 -9.35
N ALA A 82 -12.34 12.54 -10.34
CA ALA A 82 -12.70 11.36 -11.10
C ALA A 82 -12.52 10.08 -10.27
N HIS A 83 -13.19 9.00 -10.67
CA HIS A 83 -12.95 7.70 -10.04
C HIS A 83 -11.46 7.31 -10.17
N PRO A 84 -10.78 6.92 -9.08
CA PRO A 84 -9.33 6.68 -9.09
C PRO A 84 -8.84 5.69 -10.15
N ASN A 85 -9.63 4.65 -10.46
CA ASN A 85 -9.30 3.67 -11.52
C ASN A 85 -9.14 4.31 -12.92
N LYS A 86 -9.48 5.60 -13.09
CA LYS A 86 -9.25 6.31 -14.34
C LYS A 86 -7.83 6.84 -14.50
N TYR A 87 -7.08 6.97 -13.40
CA TYR A 87 -5.76 7.59 -13.42
C TYR A 87 -4.70 6.81 -12.63
N HIS A 88 -5.02 5.63 -12.10
CA HIS A 88 -4.02 4.75 -11.52
C HIS A 88 -4.19 3.30 -12.00
N THR A 89 -3.11 2.56 -11.90
CA THR A 89 -3.07 1.13 -12.23
C THR A 89 -2.24 0.40 -11.18
N PRO A 90 -2.79 -0.62 -10.50
CA PRO A 90 -2.00 -1.48 -9.62
C PRO A 90 -0.84 -2.14 -10.37
N LYS A 91 0.30 -2.29 -9.71
CA LYS A 91 1.53 -2.83 -10.27
C LYS A 91 2.20 -3.79 -9.29
N LEU A 92 3.02 -4.69 -9.83
CA LEU A 92 3.94 -5.47 -9.00
C LEU A 92 4.96 -4.55 -8.33
N PRO A 93 5.43 -4.88 -7.11
CA PRO A 93 6.49 -4.16 -6.43
C PRO A 93 7.70 -3.87 -7.33
N GLY A 94 8.05 -2.59 -7.45
CA GLY A 94 9.12 -2.09 -8.30
C GLY A 94 8.73 -1.71 -9.72
N MET A 95 7.45 -1.88 -10.10
CA MET A 95 6.92 -1.50 -11.42
C MET A 95 5.99 -0.28 -11.36
N GLY A 96 5.88 0.36 -10.21
CA GLY A 96 5.05 1.55 -9.98
C GLY A 96 5.84 2.69 -9.33
N ASP A 97 5.14 3.50 -8.56
CA ASP A 97 5.64 4.76 -7.99
C ASP A 97 6.06 4.64 -6.51
N VAL A 98 5.97 3.45 -5.89
CA VAL A 98 6.47 3.23 -4.54
C VAL A 98 8.00 3.20 -4.54
N ASN A 99 8.64 4.10 -3.81
CA ASN A 99 10.07 4.02 -3.56
C ASN A 99 10.34 2.99 -2.44
N TRP A 100 10.52 1.73 -2.82
CA TRP A 100 10.69 0.62 -1.89
C TRP A 100 11.92 0.75 -1.00
N GLY A 101 13.00 1.32 -1.52
CA GLY A 101 14.18 1.59 -0.71
C GLY A 101 13.90 2.53 0.46
N ARG A 102 13.21 3.64 0.20
CA ARG A 102 12.78 4.57 1.26
C ARG A 102 11.72 3.95 2.17
N PHE A 103 10.80 3.19 1.60
CA PHE A 103 9.75 2.51 2.36
C PHE A 103 10.34 1.56 3.41
N PHE A 104 11.23 0.65 3.00
CA PHE A 104 11.86 -0.30 3.91
C PHE A 104 12.83 0.36 4.89
N SER A 105 13.51 1.44 4.48
CA SER A 105 14.31 2.25 5.42
C SER A 105 13.45 2.78 6.57
N VAL A 106 12.32 3.41 6.24
CA VAL A 106 11.39 3.94 7.26
C VAL A 106 10.77 2.81 8.09
N LEU A 107 10.41 1.70 7.47
CA LEU A 107 9.84 0.54 8.16
C LEU A 107 10.83 -0.04 9.19
N THR A 108 12.11 -0.08 8.82
CA THR A 108 13.20 -0.49 9.71
C THR A 108 13.39 0.50 10.87
N ASP A 109 13.38 1.81 10.58
CA ASP A 109 13.47 2.87 11.60
C ASP A 109 12.31 2.82 12.60
N CYS A 110 11.12 2.40 12.14
CA CYS A 110 9.96 2.17 12.99
C CYS A 110 10.09 0.92 13.88
N GLY A 111 11.12 0.11 13.68
CA GLY A 111 11.34 -1.14 14.44
C GLY A 111 10.38 -2.26 14.06
N TYR A 112 9.73 -2.19 12.89
CA TYR A 112 8.78 -3.20 12.45
C TYR A 112 9.44 -4.58 12.27
N ARG A 113 8.78 -5.62 12.77
CA ARG A 113 9.23 -7.03 12.70
C ARG A 113 8.16 -7.98 12.21
N GLY A 114 7.01 -7.43 11.83
CA GLY A 114 5.88 -8.21 11.35
C GLY A 114 6.03 -8.71 9.91
N PRO A 115 5.01 -9.38 9.38
CA PRO A 115 5.00 -9.92 8.03
C PRO A 115 4.87 -8.81 6.98
N VAL A 116 5.52 -9.02 5.83
CA VAL A 116 5.33 -8.26 4.60
C VAL A 116 4.79 -9.24 3.55
N CYS A 117 3.58 -9.02 3.10
CA CYS A 117 2.88 -9.88 2.15
C CYS A 117 2.84 -9.22 0.77
N VAL A 118 3.30 -9.90 -0.25
CA VAL A 118 3.13 -9.45 -1.64
C VAL A 118 1.67 -9.60 -2.03
N GLU A 119 1.07 -8.51 -2.51
CA GLU A 119 -0.26 -8.52 -3.09
C GLU A 119 -0.16 -8.29 -4.61
N VAL A 120 -0.67 -9.24 -5.39
CA VAL A 120 -0.64 -9.18 -6.85
C VAL A 120 -2.00 -8.75 -7.35
N GLU A 121 -2.07 -7.52 -7.88
CA GLU A 121 -3.27 -6.95 -8.55
C GLU A 121 -2.91 -6.38 -9.95
N ASP A 122 -1.77 -6.76 -10.52
CA ASP A 122 -1.36 -6.33 -11.85
C ASP A 122 -1.98 -7.25 -12.92
N ARG A 123 -2.93 -6.72 -13.68
CA ARG A 123 -3.67 -7.46 -14.74
C ARG A 123 -2.77 -8.12 -15.77
N ALA A 124 -1.55 -7.63 -15.95
CA ALA A 124 -0.58 -8.24 -16.87
C ALA A 124 -0.12 -9.63 -16.41
N PHE A 125 -0.35 -9.98 -15.13
CA PHE A 125 0.11 -11.22 -14.50
C PHE A 125 -1.02 -12.08 -13.93
N GLU A 126 -2.27 -11.79 -14.27
CA GLU A 126 -3.44 -12.50 -13.72
C GLU A 126 -3.96 -13.61 -14.66
N GLY A 127 -3.40 -13.72 -15.87
CA GLY A 127 -3.94 -14.57 -16.93
C GLY A 127 -3.91 -16.06 -16.60
N THR A 128 -2.76 -16.57 -16.20
CA THR A 128 -2.55 -17.98 -15.89
C THR A 128 -2.00 -18.21 -14.48
N LEU A 129 -1.97 -19.46 -14.03
CA LEU A 129 -1.33 -19.81 -12.76
C LEU A 129 0.18 -19.57 -12.83
N GLU A 130 0.78 -19.85 -13.96
CA GLU A 130 2.21 -19.64 -14.24
C GLU A 130 2.57 -18.14 -14.13
N ASP A 131 1.73 -17.26 -14.70
CA ASP A 131 1.92 -15.80 -14.59
C ASP A 131 1.86 -15.33 -13.13
N ARG A 132 0.92 -15.85 -12.35
CA ARG A 132 0.78 -15.52 -10.92
C ARG A 132 1.96 -16.02 -10.10
N ILE A 133 2.45 -17.22 -10.34
CA ILE A 133 3.66 -17.76 -9.70
C ILE A 133 4.89 -16.92 -10.07
N ALA A 134 5.03 -16.59 -11.35
CA ALA A 134 6.12 -15.75 -11.83
C ALA A 134 6.10 -14.36 -11.19
N SER A 135 4.92 -13.72 -11.09
CA SER A 135 4.75 -12.41 -10.46
C SER A 135 5.12 -12.39 -8.98
N LEU A 136 4.70 -13.41 -8.23
CA LEU A 136 5.08 -13.57 -6.82
C LEU A 136 6.59 -13.77 -6.66
N THR A 137 7.17 -14.62 -7.50
CA THR A 137 8.62 -14.89 -7.49
C THR A 137 9.43 -13.63 -7.82
N GLN A 138 9.01 -12.88 -8.85
CA GLN A 138 9.64 -11.62 -9.23
C GLN A 138 9.54 -10.58 -8.12
N SER A 139 8.36 -10.39 -7.55
CA SER A 139 8.11 -9.43 -6.48
C SER A 139 8.93 -9.75 -5.24
N CYS A 140 8.95 -11.00 -4.81
CA CYS A 140 9.74 -11.45 -3.67
C CYS A 140 11.25 -11.25 -3.91
N THR A 141 11.74 -11.55 -5.11
CA THR A 141 13.16 -11.37 -5.49
C THR A 141 13.53 -9.90 -5.45
N TYR A 142 12.69 -9.03 -6.00
CA TYR A 142 12.90 -7.58 -5.98
C TYR A 142 12.95 -7.02 -4.56
N LEU A 143 11.95 -7.35 -3.72
CA LEU A 143 11.83 -6.82 -2.37
C LEU A 143 12.94 -7.31 -1.43
N ARG A 144 13.48 -8.52 -1.65
CA ARG A 144 14.60 -9.06 -0.84
C ARG A 144 15.86 -8.19 -0.88
N ASN A 145 16.04 -7.36 -1.91
CA ASN A 145 17.16 -6.42 -1.97
C ASN A 145 17.12 -5.34 -0.88
N TYR A 146 15.96 -5.12 -0.27
CA TYR A 146 15.75 -4.10 0.76
C TYR A 146 15.56 -4.69 2.16
N LEU A 147 15.43 -6.00 2.26
CA LEU A 147 15.30 -6.69 3.54
C LEU A 147 16.68 -7.02 4.11
N PRO A 148 16.89 -6.88 5.43
CA PRO A 148 18.16 -7.29 6.03
C PRO A 148 18.39 -8.78 5.79
N ALA A 149 19.62 -9.13 5.43
CA ALA A 149 20.06 -10.52 5.37
C ALA A 149 19.90 -11.15 6.77
N ARG A 150 19.17 -12.24 6.87
CA ARG A 150 19.02 -13.05 8.09
C ARG A 150 20.09 -14.11 8.14
#